data_4c64f730ec09129d765e1e8d5b9ad746
#
_entry.id   4c64f730ec09129d765e1e8d5b9ad746
#
_cell.length_a   1.000
_cell.length_b   1.000
_cell.length_c   1.000
_cell.angle_alpha   90.00
_cell.angle_beta   90.00
_cell.angle_gamma   90.00
#
_symmetry.space_group_name_H-M   'P 1'
#
loop_
_entity.id
_entity.type
_entity.pdbx_description
1 polymer ?
#
loop_
_entity_poly.entity_id
_entity_poly.type
_entity_poly.pdbx_seq_one_letter_code
_entity_poly.pdbx_strand_id
1 'polypeptide(L)'
;FTAFPKTGSLWATPPFKLNIFQEKELPMKSNEELNLPESLRYTDEHVWVRMEGGEAVIGISDFAQDQLGEIAFVDLPAVGVRFDAGSDFGTVESLKSVNQLYMPIPGEVVAVNEELESTPTLVNVSPYGEGWMIRIRPDASAESLLDAAGYRALLGL
;
A
#
# COMPACT_ATOMS: atom_id res chain seq x y z
N PHE A 1 -10.47 9.81 11.62
CA PHE A 1 -10.62 9.25 10.86
C PHE A 1 -10.50 8.05 11.34
N THR A 2 -10.59 7.65 11.50
CA THR A 2 -10.59 6.90 12.04
C THR A 2 -11.40 6.05 12.12
N ALA A 3 -11.94 6.07 12.19
CA ALA A 3 -12.84 5.46 12.36
C ALA A 3 -13.15 4.39 11.69
N PHE A 4 -12.64 3.85 11.10
CA PHE A 4 -13.00 2.94 10.38
C PHE A 4 -12.51 1.79 10.86
N PRO A 5 -12.94 1.01 11.26
CA PRO A 5 -12.62 -0.11 11.71
C PRO A 5 -11.70 -0.70 10.87
N LYS A 6 -11.67 -1.76 10.72
CA LYS A 6 -10.87 -2.32 9.94
C LYS A 6 -10.78 -1.65 8.87
N THR A 7 -11.61 -1.05 8.75
CA THR A 7 -11.59 -0.40 7.69
C THR A 7 -11.25 0.83 8.08
N GLY A 8 -10.74 1.18 8.90
CA GLY A 8 -10.45 2.42 9.13
C GLY A 8 -9.70 3.04 8.10
N SER A 9 -9.37 2.46 7.05
CA SER A 9 -8.61 3.12 6.05
C SER A 9 -9.44 3.96 5.22
N LEU A 10 -8.89 5.09 4.77
CA LEU A 10 -9.54 6.01 3.95
C LEU A 10 -9.95 5.42 2.69
N TRP A 11 -9.21 4.61 2.10
CA TRP A 11 -9.52 4.10 0.79
C TRP A 11 -10.53 2.98 0.85
N ALA A 12 -10.88 2.52 2.04
CA ALA A 12 -11.80 1.45 2.09
C ALA A 12 -13.24 1.84 2.13
N THR A 13 -13.55 3.09 2.27
CA THR A 13 -14.91 3.49 2.30
C THR A 13 -15.14 4.52 1.36
N PRO A 14 -15.16 4.21 0.22
CA PRO A 14 -15.30 5.13 -0.82
C PRO A 14 -16.35 6.11 -0.68
N PRO A 15 -17.36 5.76 -0.54
CA PRO A 15 -18.36 6.70 -0.65
C PRO A 15 -18.16 7.77 0.25
N PHE A 16 -17.84 7.54 1.16
CA PHE A 16 -17.72 8.50 2.01
C PHE A 16 -16.97 9.54 1.75
N LYS A 17 -16.41 9.55 1.11
CA LYS A 17 -15.80 10.34 0.76
C LYS A 17 -15.95 11.38 0.56
N LEU A 18 -16.15 11.55 0.97
CA LEU A 18 -16.21 12.39 0.90
C LEU A 18 -16.02 13.16 0.24
N ASN A 19 -15.92 12.96 -0.15
CA ASN A 19 -15.97 13.27 -1.05
C ASN A 19 -16.11 14.56 -1.44
N ILE A 20 -16.77 15.19 -1.16
CA ILE A 20 -16.99 16.38 -1.43
C ILE A 20 -15.83 17.09 -1.33
N PHE A 21 -15.11 17.07 -0.40
CA PHE A 21 -14.09 17.77 -0.31
C PHE A 21 -13.04 17.35 -1.11
N GLN A 22 -12.95 16.21 -1.49
CA GLN A 22 -11.97 15.88 -2.33
C GLN A 22 -12.13 16.48 -3.61
N GLU A 23 -13.25 16.74 -4.04
CA GLU A 23 -13.40 17.33 -5.30
C GLU A 23 -12.76 18.60 -5.38
N LYS A 24 -12.66 19.33 -4.37
CA LYS A 24 -12.06 20.55 -4.51
C LYS A 24 -10.62 20.42 -4.44
N GLU A 25 -10.07 19.36 -4.04
CA GLU A 25 -8.68 19.27 -3.99
C GLU A 25 -8.08 18.80 -5.21
N LEU A 26 -6.98 18.21 -5.24
CA LEU A 26 -6.37 17.78 -6.45
C LEU A 26 -7.14 16.71 -7.06
N PRO A 27 -7.24 16.67 -8.33
CA PRO A 27 -7.98 15.66 -9.02
C PRO A 27 -7.30 14.33 -8.81
N MET A 28 -8.02 13.28 -8.62
CA MET A 28 -7.48 11.97 -8.55
C MET A 28 -7.28 11.40 -9.91
N LYS A 29 -6.42 10.39 -10.02
CA LYS A 29 -6.18 9.76 -11.29
C LYS A 29 -7.44 9.09 -11.80
N SER A 30 -7.62 9.12 -13.11
CA SER A 30 -8.72 8.39 -13.71
C SER A 30 -8.34 6.93 -13.75
N ASN A 31 -9.30 6.07 -14.10
CA ASN A 31 -9.02 4.65 -14.18
C ASN A 31 -7.91 4.33 -15.14
N GLU A 32 -7.83 5.06 -16.23
CA GLU A 32 -6.80 4.77 -17.18
C GLU A 32 -5.44 5.23 -16.73
N GLU A 33 -5.39 6.15 -15.80
CA GLU A 33 -4.11 6.67 -15.34
C GLU A 33 -3.51 5.84 -14.23
N LEU A 34 -4.30 4.94 -13.63
CA LEU A 34 -3.78 4.12 -12.56
C LEU A 34 -2.86 3.05 -13.11
N ASN A 35 -1.69 2.93 -12.51
CA ASN A 35 -0.72 1.94 -12.92
C ASN A 35 -0.82 0.74 -12.00
N LEU A 36 -1.25 -0.40 -12.54
CA LEU A 36 -1.39 -1.61 -11.75
C LEU A 36 -0.67 -2.73 -12.49
N PRO A 37 0.63 -2.85 -12.30
CA PRO A 37 1.43 -3.82 -13.06
C PRO A 37 0.91 -5.25 -12.92
N GLU A 38 0.89 -5.96 -14.03
CA GLU A 38 0.35 -7.29 -14.03
C GLU A 38 1.29 -8.33 -13.44
N SER A 39 2.54 -7.96 -13.26
CA SER A 39 3.50 -8.88 -12.68
C SER A 39 3.44 -8.94 -11.17
N LEU A 40 2.58 -8.11 -10.55
CA LEU A 40 2.50 -8.03 -9.10
C LEU A 40 1.24 -8.69 -8.59
N ARG A 41 1.19 -8.93 -7.29
CA ARG A 41 -0.03 -9.37 -6.62
C ARG A 41 -0.45 -8.29 -5.64
N TYR A 42 -1.73 -8.27 -5.32
CA TYR A 42 -2.31 -7.19 -4.54
C TYR A 42 -3.25 -7.73 -3.47
N THR A 43 -3.45 -6.96 -2.40
CA THR A 43 -4.41 -7.32 -1.38
C THR A 43 -5.58 -6.35 -1.41
N ASP A 44 -6.64 -6.67 -0.69
CA ASP A 44 -7.77 -5.76 -0.58
C ASP A 44 -7.46 -4.60 0.35
N GLU A 45 -6.28 -4.56 0.95
CA GLU A 45 -5.83 -3.41 1.71
C GLU A 45 -4.86 -2.59 0.88
N HIS A 46 -4.78 -2.85 -0.42
CA HIS A 46 -4.04 -2.04 -1.37
C HIS A 46 -2.52 -2.11 -1.22
N VAL A 47 -2.05 -3.25 -0.77
CA VAL A 47 -0.63 -3.53 -0.65
C VAL A 47 -0.24 -4.42 -1.82
N TRP A 48 0.92 -4.15 -2.44
CA TRP A 48 1.40 -5.00 -3.53
C TRP A 48 2.58 -5.85 -3.08
N VAL A 49 2.78 -6.96 -3.77
CA VAL A 49 3.87 -7.88 -3.50
C VAL A 49 4.55 -8.23 -4.80
N ARG A 50 5.88 -8.16 -4.81
CA ARG A 50 6.68 -8.60 -5.96
C ARG A 50 7.67 -9.63 -5.46
N MET A 51 7.61 -10.84 -6.02
CA MET A 51 8.53 -11.88 -5.61
C MET A 51 9.84 -11.71 -6.36
N GLU A 52 10.95 -11.72 -5.64
CA GLU A 52 12.26 -11.59 -6.23
C GLU A 52 13.17 -12.62 -5.62
N GLY A 53 13.39 -13.70 -6.32
CA GLY A 53 14.22 -14.77 -5.80
C GLY A 53 13.49 -15.36 -4.61
N GLY A 54 14.07 -15.52 -3.54
CA GLY A 54 13.43 -16.06 -2.36
C GLY A 54 12.85 -15.03 -1.45
N GLU A 55 12.75 -13.79 -1.91
CA GLU A 55 12.25 -12.72 -1.08
C GLU A 55 11.06 -12.04 -1.72
N ALA A 56 10.35 -11.24 -0.97
CA ALA A 56 9.22 -10.48 -1.49
C ALA A 56 9.40 -9.01 -1.14
N VAL A 57 9.15 -8.14 -2.11
CA VAL A 57 9.20 -6.70 -1.90
C VAL A 57 7.76 -6.23 -1.77
N ILE A 58 7.49 -5.35 -0.85
CA ILE A 58 6.14 -4.95 -0.49
C ILE A 58 6.01 -3.44 -0.43
N GLY A 59 4.90 -2.93 -0.93
CA GLY A 59 4.60 -1.51 -0.84
C GLY A 59 3.12 -1.29 -1.05
N ILE A 60 2.69 -0.04 -1.24
CA ILE A 60 1.28 0.24 -1.48
C ILE A 60 1.07 0.57 -2.95
N SER A 61 -0.13 0.32 -3.44
CA SER A 61 -0.42 0.45 -4.85
C SER A 61 -0.55 1.89 -5.30
N ASP A 62 -0.55 2.09 -6.61
CA ASP A 62 -0.74 3.42 -7.17
C ASP A 62 -2.09 3.97 -6.76
N PHE A 63 -3.12 3.12 -6.66
CA PHE A 63 -4.42 3.55 -6.20
C PHE A 63 -4.33 4.06 -4.77
N ALA A 64 -3.63 3.37 -3.90
CA ALA A 64 -3.54 3.76 -2.51
C ALA A 64 -2.83 5.11 -2.36
N GLN A 65 -1.71 5.29 -3.02
CA GLN A 65 -0.99 6.55 -2.88
C GLN A 65 -1.80 7.71 -3.48
N ASP A 66 -2.55 7.44 -4.54
CA ASP A 66 -3.36 8.46 -5.15
C ASP A 66 -4.49 8.88 -4.22
N GLN A 67 -5.11 7.95 -3.52
CA GLN A 67 -6.16 8.25 -2.58
C GLN A 67 -5.62 8.99 -1.36
N LEU A 68 -4.42 8.68 -0.93
CA LEU A 68 -3.85 9.31 0.25
C LEU A 68 -3.34 10.71 -0.03
N GLY A 69 -2.91 10.97 -1.26
CA GLY A 69 -2.29 12.25 -1.57
C GLY A 69 -0.84 12.25 -1.12
N GLU A 70 -0.29 13.42 -0.93
CA GLU A 70 1.14 13.54 -0.64
C GLU A 70 1.48 12.86 0.68
N ILE A 71 2.41 11.92 0.63
CA ILE A 71 2.82 11.18 1.80
C ILE A 71 3.83 12.01 2.58
N ALA A 72 3.57 12.18 3.86
CA ALA A 72 4.40 12.98 4.73
C ALA A 72 5.30 12.15 5.63
N PHE A 73 4.89 10.94 5.95
CA PHE A 73 5.66 10.13 6.89
C PHE A 73 5.31 8.65 6.70
N VAL A 74 6.31 7.81 6.82
CA VAL A 74 6.12 6.37 6.74
C VAL A 74 6.82 5.75 7.93
N ASP A 75 6.09 4.94 8.71
CA ASP A 75 6.67 4.28 9.87
C ASP A 75 6.81 2.81 9.53
N LEU A 76 8.01 2.31 9.49
CA LEU A 76 8.29 0.94 9.07
C LEU A 76 8.87 0.14 10.23
N PRO A 77 8.74 -1.20 10.16
CA PRO A 77 9.20 -2.02 11.26
C PRO A 77 10.71 -2.20 11.23
N ALA A 78 11.23 -2.82 12.26
CA ALA A 78 12.65 -3.11 12.32
C ALA A 78 12.94 -4.38 11.56
N VAL A 79 14.14 -4.50 11.04
CA VAL A 79 14.59 -5.71 10.40
C VAL A 79 14.63 -6.82 11.46
N GLY A 80 14.22 -7.99 11.08
CA GLY A 80 14.19 -9.15 11.99
C GLY A 80 12.84 -9.43 12.61
N VAL A 81 11.89 -8.50 12.48
CA VAL A 81 10.57 -8.72 13.05
C VAL A 81 9.78 -9.62 12.11
N ARG A 82 9.00 -10.52 12.67
CA ARG A 82 8.21 -11.46 11.89
C ARG A 82 6.74 -11.11 12.05
N PHE A 83 6.00 -11.17 10.98
CA PHE A 83 4.59 -10.82 10.97
C PHE A 83 3.76 -11.93 10.33
N ASP A 84 2.53 -12.08 10.81
CA ASP A 84 1.57 -12.96 10.18
C ASP A 84 0.81 -12.18 9.11
N ALA A 85 0.19 -12.90 8.19
CA ALA A 85 -0.62 -12.25 7.16
C ALA A 85 -1.73 -11.45 7.86
N GLY A 86 -1.98 -10.26 7.37
CA GLY A 86 -3.02 -9.41 7.93
C GLY A 86 -2.60 -8.61 9.14
N SER A 87 -1.38 -8.79 9.63
CA SER A 87 -0.92 -8.02 10.79
C SER A 87 -0.51 -6.63 10.34
N ASP A 88 -0.61 -5.70 11.26
CA ASP A 88 -0.21 -4.31 11.02
C ASP A 88 1.31 -4.26 11.07
N PHE A 89 1.96 -3.86 9.98
CA PHE A 89 3.42 -3.80 9.98
C PHE A 89 3.94 -2.37 9.98
N GLY A 90 3.07 -1.40 9.89
CA GLY A 90 3.53 -0.02 9.90
C GLY A 90 2.41 0.93 9.58
N THR A 91 2.77 2.18 9.34
CA THR A 91 1.81 3.25 9.12
C THR A 91 2.27 4.15 8.01
N VAL A 92 1.35 4.66 7.22
CA VAL A 92 1.66 5.66 6.23
C VAL A 92 0.78 6.88 6.56
N GLU A 93 1.41 8.04 6.59
CA GLU A 93 0.71 9.25 6.98
C GLU A 93 0.81 10.25 5.85
N SER A 94 -0.31 10.75 5.39
CA SER A 94 -0.33 11.79 4.38
C SER A 94 -0.73 13.09 5.04
N LEU A 95 -0.85 14.14 4.27
CA LEU A 95 -1.28 15.41 4.81
C LEU A 95 -2.73 15.36 5.26
N LYS A 96 -3.49 14.36 4.82
CA LYS A 96 -4.90 14.26 5.11
C LYS A 96 -5.28 13.16 6.08
N SER A 97 -4.51 12.10 6.18
CA SER A 97 -4.95 10.95 6.96
C SER A 97 -3.78 10.07 7.37
N VAL A 98 -4.07 9.15 8.28
CA VAL A 98 -3.09 8.19 8.77
C VAL A 98 -3.71 6.82 8.55
N ASN A 99 -2.98 5.91 7.93
CA ASN A 99 -3.49 4.58 7.64
C ASN A 99 -2.48 3.51 8.01
N GLN A 100 -2.99 2.36 8.49
CA GLN A 100 -2.14 1.24 8.84
C GLN A 100 -1.79 0.46 7.60
N LEU A 101 -0.67 -0.22 7.64
CA LEU A 101 -0.21 -1.07 6.56
C LEU A 101 -0.31 -2.51 7.03
N TYR A 102 -0.96 -3.36 6.23
CA TYR A 102 -1.22 -4.74 6.64
C TYR A 102 -0.43 -5.73 5.80
N MET A 103 0.18 -6.71 6.47
CA MET A 103 1.02 -7.69 5.79
C MET A 103 0.23 -8.51 4.80
N PRO A 104 0.71 -8.63 3.58
CA PRO A 104 -0.01 -9.41 2.57
C PRO A 104 0.18 -10.91 2.74
N ILE A 105 1.36 -11.32 3.17
CA ILE A 105 1.70 -12.72 3.40
C ILE A 105 2.62 -12.78 4.60
N PRO A 106 2.69 -13.90 5.29
CA PRO A 106 3.52 -13.95 6.49
C PRO A 106 5.00 -13.99 6.13
N GLY A 107 5.82 -13.46 6.97
CA GLY A 107 7.26 -13.50 6.76
C GLY A 107 8.03 -12.65 7.72
N GLU A 108 9.35 -12.66 7.53
CA GLU A 108 10.25 -11.92 8.40
C GLU A 108 10.84 -10.77 7.63
N VAL A 109 10.89 -9.58 8.21
CA VAL A 109 11.42 -8.40 7.54
C VAL A 109 12.93 -8.54 7.45
N VAL A 110 13.47 -8.46 6.25
CA VAL A 110 14.91 -8.54 6.04
C VAL A 110 15.51 -7.20 5.61
N ALA A 111 14.67 -6.27 5.14
CA ALA A 111 15.17 -4.93 4.79
C ALA A 111 14.01 -3.95 4.80
N VAL A 112 14.31 -2.69 5.06
CA VAL A 112 13.31 -1.62 4.98
C VAL A 112 13.92 -0.53 4.13
N ASN A 113 13.07 0.24 3.46
CA ASN A 113 13.53 1.30 2.59
C ASN A 113 13.77 2.55 3.40
N GLU A 114 15.01 2.75 3.80
CA GLU A 114 15.34 3.86 4.67
C GLU A 114 15.22 5.21 3.98
N GLU A 115 15.18 5.23 2.67
CA GLU A 115 15.06 6.50 2.00
C GLU A 115 13.70 7.13 2.23
N LEU A 116 12.72 6.37 2.64
CA LEU A 116 11.41 6.96 2.91
C LEU A 116 11.42 7.81 4.16
N GLU A 117 12.43 7.72 4.99
CA GLU A 117 12.52 8.59 6.13
C GLU A 117 12.81 10.02 5.71
N SER A 118 13.65 10.20 4.73
CA SER A 118 13.99 11.54 4.29
C SER A 118 13.15 11.97 3.10
N THR A 119 12.62 11.02 2.31
CA THR A 119 11.88 11.36 1.11
C THR A 119 10.64 10.47 1.00
N PRO A 120 9.67 10.69 1.87
CA PRO A 120 8.47 9.84 1.85
C PRO A 120 7.66 9.97 0.58
N THR A 121 7.82 11.06 -0.16
CA THR A 121 7.09 11.24 -1.41
C THR A 121 7.54 10.30 -2.50
N LEU A 122 8.59 9.52 -2.29
CA LEU A 122 8.94 8.48 -3.25
C LEU A 122 7.77 7.49 -3.38
N VAL A 123 6.96 7.32 -2.35
CA VAL A 123 5.79 6.46 -2.43
C VAL A 123 4.82 7.01 -3.47
N ASN A 124 4.71 8.32 -3.57
CA ASN A 124 3.81 8.93 -4.56
C ASN A 124 4.40 8.88 -5.95
N VAL A 125 5.68 9.13 -6.06
CA VAL A 125 6.33 9.26 -7.35
C VAL A 125 6.56 7.90 -7.99
N SER A 126 6.94 6.91 -7.21
CA SER A 126 7.31 5.62 -7.75
C SER A 126 6.91 4.51 -6.78
N PRO A 127 5.60 4.26 -6.63
CA PRO A 127 5.13 3.32 -5.62
C PRO A 127 5.63 1.89 -5.83
N TYR A 128 5.94 1.52 -7.07
CA TYR A 128 6.41 0.16 -7.35
C TYR A 128 7.92 0.09 -7.52
N GLY A 129 8.59 1.22 -7.55
CA GLY A 129 10.04 1.28 -7.69
C GLY A 129 10.66 1.77 -6.43
N GLU A 130 11.15 3.02 -6.43
CA GLU A 130 11.87 3.52 -5.29
C GLU A 130 11.02 3.76 -4.07
N GLY A 131 9.71 3.68 -4.21
CA GLY A 131 8.80 3.83 -3.07
C GLY A 131 8.47 2.53 -2.37
N TRP A 132 9.22 1.45 -2.62
CA TRP A 132 8.99 0.19 -1.93
C TRP A 132 9.17 0.40 -0.42
N MET A 133 8.52 -0.42 0.37
CA MET A 133 8.53 -0.21 1.81
C MET A 133 9.38 -1.23 2.55
N ILE A 134 9.09 -2.50 2.39
CA ILE A 134 9.85 -3.52 3.10
C ILE A 134 10.15 -4.67 2.17
N ARG A 135 11.16 -5.46 2.54
CA ARG A 135 11.49 -6.69 1.85
C ARG A 135 11.44 -7.78 2.91
N ILE A 136 10.80 -8.88 2.62
CA ILE A 136 10.64 -9.95 3.60
C ILE A 136 11.13 -11.27 3.05
N ARG A 137 11.41 -12.20 3.97
CA ARG A 137 11.62 -13.57 3.62
C ARG A 137 10.27 -14.23 3.87
N PRO A 138 9.51 -14.56 2.84
CA PRO A 138 8.12 -14.98 3.05
C PRO A 138 8.03 -16.43 3.51
N ASP A 139 6.98 -16.72 4.27
CA ASP A 139 6.69 -18.06 4.71
C ASP A 139 5.60 -18.70 3.88
N ALA A 140 5.06 -17.98 2.91
CA ALA A 140 3.98 -18.49 2.08
C ALA A 140 4.05 -17.82 0.71
N SER A 141 3.37 -18.43 -0.24
CA SER A 141 3.32 -17.91 -1.60
C SER A 141 2.35 -16.75 -1.70
N ALA A 142 2.53 -15.90 -2.68
CA ALA A 142 1.62 -14.81 -2.93
C ALA A 142 0.55 -15.19 -3.94
N GLU A 143 0.50 -16.46 -4.36
CA GLU A 143 -0.40 -16.84 -5.44
C GLU A 143 -1.87 -16.73 -5.08
N SER A 144 -2.22 -16.75 -3.81
CA SER A 144 -3.61 -16.62 -3.43
C SER A 144 -4.07 -15.17 -3.41
N LEU A 145 -3.17 -14.23 -3.59
CA LEU A 145 -3.54 -12.82 -3.59
C LEU A 145 -4.10 -12.44 -4.96
N LEU A 146 -4.68 -11.26 -5.06
CA LEU A 146 -5.30 -10.80 -6.30
C LEU A 146 -4.23 -10.50 -7.33
N ASP A 147 -4.50 -10.86 -8.58
CA ASP A 147 -3.65 -10.40 -9.66
C ASP A 147 -4.17 -9.01 -10.06
N ALA A 148 -3.59 -8.40 -11.07
CA ALA A 148 -3.97 -7.04 -11.45
C ALA A 148 -5.44 -7.00 -11.88
N ALA A 149 -5.91 -8.00 -12.60
CA ALA A 149 -7.29 -8.00 -13.05
C ALA A 149 -8.24 -8.14 -11.87
N GLY A 150 -7.94 -9.00 -10.91
CA GLY A 150 -8.77 -9.15 -9.73
C GLY A 150 -8.77 -7.90 -8.89
N TYR A 151 -7.64 -7.22 -8.81
CA TYR A 151 -7.55 -6.00 -8.03
C TYR A 151 -8.34 -4.88 -8.73
N ARG A 152 -8.29 -4.80 -10.06
CA ARG A 152 -9.10 -3.80 -10.75
C ARG A 152 -10.57 -4.07 -10.51
N ALA A 153 -10.98 -5.32 -10.51
CA ALA A 153 -12.37 -5.65 -10.25
C ALA A 153 -12.76 -5.23 -8.83
N LEU A 154 -11.87 -5.43 -7.87
CA LEU A 154 -12.13 -5.02 -6.51
C LEU A 154 -12.32 -3.52 -6.43
N LEU A 155 -11.57 -2.76 -7.21
CA LEU A 155 -11.66 -1.31 -7.20
C LEU A 155 -12.84 -0.79 -8.01
N GLY A 156 -13.51 -1.67 -8.75
CA GLY A 156 -14.65 -1.24 -9.56
C GLY A 156 -14.26 -0.66 -10.90
N LEU A 157 -13.09 -1.01 -11.40
CA LEU A 157 -12.61 -0.43 -12.66
C LEU A 157 -12.94 -1.28 -13.87
#